data_ca170433c0f8ef82a8cfd305c3831843
#
_entry.id   ca170433c0f8ef82a8cfd305c3831843
#
_cell.length_a   1.000
_cell.length_b   1.000
_cell.length_c   1.000
_cell.angle_alpha   90.00
_cell.angle_beta   90.00
_cell.angle_gamma   90.00
#
_symmetry.space_group_name_H-M   'P 1'
#
loop_
_entity.id
_entity.type
_entity.pdbx_description
1 polymer ?
#
loop_
_entity_poly.entity_id
_entity_poly.type
_entity_poly.pdbx_seq_one_letter_code
_entity_poly.pdbx_strand_id
1 'polypeptide(L)'
;GYSAKLTAQWGTTVADLSGNENRVVYAPQTDNLGGAGGLSAGVKKAYELGAGWFWVMDDDVAVMPEGIERLDKWTDRHDGIQGSRYDYDGGPFYWQYDFIVPLGIPNPIAPAAFGPAGYRVMDTLCFEGGLFRRNIVEKIGLPDPRFFIYWDDTMYGYRASKVTNPIVVPDVVLRRTREIGNWDIAGVRQLNSTSDMNRYHIMRNRGYMARYFM
;
A
#
# COMPACT_ATOMS: atom_id res chain seq x y z
N GLY A 1 -21.93 -9.83 3.01
CA GLY A 1 -20.52 -9.95 3.23
C GLY A 1 -19.70 -9.60 1.99
N TYR A 2 -18.41 -9.59 2.09
CA TYR A 2 -17.47 -9.28 1.01
C TYR A 2 -17.65 -10.18 -0.23
N SER A 3 -17.94 -11.47 -0.03
CA SER A 3 -18.20 -12.43 -1.09
C SER A 3 -19.37 -12.02 -2.01
N ALA A 4 -20.46 -11.54 -1.42
CA ALA A 4 -21.62 -11.09 -2.22
C ALA A 4 -21.32 -9.82 -3.02
N LYS A 5 -20.47 -8.94 -2.49
CA LYS A 5 -20.04 -7.72 -3.17
C LYS A 5 -19.12 -8.02 -4.37
N LEU A 6 -18.19 -8.97 -4.22
CA LEU A 6 -17.33 -9.44 -5.31
C LEU A 6 -18.16 -10.13 -6.41
N THR A 7 -19.13 -10.98 -6.04
CA THR A 7 -20.02 -11.63 -6.99
C THR A 7 -20.81 -10.62 -7.82
N ALA A 8 -21.36 -9.58 -7.18
CA ALA A 8 -22.13 -8.55 -7.88
C ALA A 8 -21.27 -7.71 -8.85
N GLN A 9 -19.99 -7.53 -8.56
CA GLN A 9 -19.08 -6.68 -9.35
C GLN A 9 -18.40 -7.43 -10.50
N TRP A 10 -18.12 -8.73 -10.34
CA TRP A 10 -17.27 -9.50 -11.26
C TRP A 10 -17.98 -10.69 -11.92
N GLY A 11 -19.24 -10.95 -11.55
CA GLY A 11 -20.02 -12.05 -12.12
C GLY A 11 -19.54 -13.47 -11.72
N THR A 12 -18.59 -13.57 -10.80
CA THR A 12 -18.08 -14.84 -10.27
C THR A 12 -17.88 -14.76 -8.76
N THR A 13 -17.89 -15.88 -8.07
CA THR A 13 -17.64 -15.96 -6.64
C THR A 13 -16.15 -16.17 -6.35
N VAL A 14 -15.69 -15.74 -5.18
CA VAL A 14 -14.31 -16.06 -4.73
C VAL A 14 -14.11 -17.56 -4.61
N ALA A 15 -15.16 -18.33 -4.28
CA ALA A 15 -15.11 -19.78 -4.24
C ALA A 15 -14.82 -20.40 -5.62
N ASP A 16 -15.39 -19.85 -6.69
CA ASP A 16 -15.14 -20.32 -8.06
C ASP A 16 -13.68 -20.06 -8.48
N LEU A 17 -13.11 -18.94 -8.05
CA LEU A 17 -11.70 -18.64 -8.29
C LEU A 17 -10.77 -19.54 -7.47
N SER A 18 -11.13 -19.84 -6.22
CA SER A 18 -10.35 -20.72 -5.33
C SER A 18 -10.36 -22.18 -5.78
N GLY A 19 -11.43 -22.63 -6.45
CA GLY A 19 -11.56 -23.99 -6.96
C GLY A 19 -10.67 -24.32 -8.15
N ASN A 20 -10.10 -23.32 -8.80
CA ASN A 20 -9.28 -23.47 -9.99
C ASN A 20 -7.79 -23.32 -9.65
N GLU A 21 -7.07 -24.43 -9.53
CA GLU A 21 -5.61 -24.51 -9.47
C GLU A 21 -4.91 -23.91 -8.23
N ASN A 22 -5.60 -23.72 -7.10
CA ASN A 22 -5.02 -23.09 -5.88
C ASN A 22 -4.41 -21.70 -6.08
N ARG A 23 -4.81 -20.97 -7.11
CA ARG A 23 -4.27 -19.63 -7.43
C ARG A 23 -4.86 -18.53 -6.56
N VAL A 24 -6.08 -18.71 -6.08
CA VAL A 24 -6.76 -17.75 -5.19
C VAL A 24 -7.00 -18.39 -3.84
N VAL A 25 -6.53 -17.75 -2.79
CA VAL A 25 -6.75 -18.16 -1.41
C VAL A 25 -7.63 -17.14 -0.72
N TYR A 26 -8.84 -17.55 -0.37
CA TYR A 26 -9.76 -16.74 0.42
C TYR A 26 -9.53 -17.00 1.91
N ALA A 27 -9.14 -15.96 2.65
CA ALA A 27 -8.89 -16.02 4.10
C ALA A 27 -9.77 -15.00 4.84
N PRO A 28 -11.06 -15.34 5.08
CA PRO A 28 -11.99 -14.43 5.73
C PRO A 28 -11.57 -14.17 7.17
N GLN A 29 -11.77 -12.94 7.62
CA GLN A 29 -11.58 -12.56 9.02
C GLN A 29 -12.95 -12.57 9.72
N THR A 30 -13.00 -13.05 10.96
CA THR A 30 -14.23 -13.09 11.78
C THR A 30 -14.61 -11.71 12.30
N ASP A 31 -13.60 -10.87 12.52
CA ASP A 31 -13.75 -9.54 13.08
C ASP A 31 -13.32 -8.46 12.07
N ASN A 32 -13.79 -7.23 12.27
CA ASN A 32 -13.30 -6.09 11.52
C ASN A 32 -11.95 -5.63 12.09
N LEU A 33 -10.88 -6.02 11.42
CA LEU A 33 -9.50 -5.68 11.81
C LEU A 33 -9.00 -4.37 11.17
N GLY A 34 -9.86 -3.68 10.39
CA GLY A 34 -9.44 -2.54 9.58
C GLY A 34 -8.53 -2.93 8.41
N GLY A 35 -8.09 -1.94 7.63
CA GLY A 35 -7.16 -2.16 6.51
C GLY A 35 -5.82 -2.74 6.97
N ALA A 36 -5.23 -2.17 8.02
CA ALA A 36 -3.96 -2.64 8.58
C ALA A 36 -3.99 -4.12 9.01
N GLY A 37 -5.07 -4.54 9.68
CA GLY A 37 -5.23 -5.92 10.11
C GLY A 37 -5.50 -6.87 8.96
N GLY A 38 -6.29 -6.47 7.98
CA GLY A 38 -6.56 -7.24 6.77
C GLY A 38 -5.28 -7.48 5.95
N LEU A 39 -4.50 -6.45 5.71
CA LEU A 39 -3.22 -6.54 5.00
C LEU A 39 -2.20 -7.39 5.77
N SER A 40 -2.11 -7.21 7.09
CA SER A 40 -1.24 -8.04 7.94
C SER A 40 -1.61 -9.52 7.85
N ALA A 41 -2.89 -9.85 7.91
CA ALA A 41 -3.38 -11.22 7.79
C ALA A 41 -3.12 -11.80 6.38
N GLY A 42 -3.31 -11.00 5.33
CA GLY A 42 -3.02 -11.38 3.95
C GLY A 42 -1.54 -11.69 3.72
N VAL A 43 -0.65 -10.79 4.17
CA VAL A 43 0.81 -10.99 4.10
C VAL A 43 1.23 -12.22 4.90
N LYS A 44 0.69 -12.41 6.12
CA LYS A 44 0.95 -13.60 6.92
C LYS A 44 0.56 -14.87 6.18
N LYS A 45 -0.64 -14.90 5.60
CA LYS A 45 -1.12 -16.08 4.86
C LYS A 45 -0.25 -16.38 3.64
N ALA A 46 0.11 -15.38 2.86
CA ALA A 46 1.01 -15.54 1.72
C ALA A 46 2.43 -16.00 2.17
N TYR A 47 2.92 -15.48 3.28
CA TYR A 47 4.20 -15.89 3.87
C TYR A 47 4.17 -17.38 4.26
N GLU A 48 3.11 -17.85 4.93
CA GLU A 48 2.91 -19.26 5.31
C GLU A 48 2.84 -20.18 4.09
N LEU A 49 2.29 -19.70 2.98
CA LEU A 49 2.23 -20.42 1.71
C LEU A 49 3.54 -20.40 0.91
N GLY A 50 4.59 -19.77 1.42
CA GLY A 50 5.92 -19.78 0.79
C GLY A 50 6.14 -18.67 -0.25
N ALA A 51 5.28 -17.64 -0.32
CA ALA A 51 5.49 -16.53 -1.26
C ALA A 51 6.86 -15.87 -1.05
N GLY A 52 7.58 -15.63 -2.16
CA GLY A 52 8.87 -14.95 -2.16
C GLY A 52 8.73 -13.42 -2.23
N TRP A 53 7.61 -12.95 -2.75
CA TRP A 53 7.27 -11.54 -2.93
C TRP A 53 5.84 -11.28 -2.53
N PHE A 54 5.56 -10.06 -2.04
CA PHE A 54 4.24 -9.60 -1.64
C PHE A 54 3.94 -8.31 -2.38
N TRP A 55 2.97 -8.35 -3.31
CA TRP A 55 2.42 -7.17 -3.92
C TRP A 55 1.08 -6.86 -3.25
N VAL A 56 1.06 -5.80 -2.46
CA VAL A 56 -0.09 -5.43 -1.64
C VAL A 56 -0.88 -4.29 -2.26
N MET A 57 -2.20 -4.35 -2.14
CA MET A 57 -3.08 -3.33 -2.68
C MET A 57 -4.45 -3.35 -1.99
N ASP A 58 -5.15 -2.23 -2.07
CA ASP A 58 -6.52 -2.09 -1.61
C ASP A 58 -7.52 -2.65 -2.63
N ASP A 59 -8.79 -2.80 -2.24
CA ASP A 59 -9.87 -3.34 -3.07
C ASP A 59 -10.48 -2.31 -4.06
N ASP A 60 -10.03 -1.06 -3.98
CA ASP A 60 -10.48 0.05 -4.82
C ASP A 60 -9.45 0.51 -5.86
N VAL A 61 -8.54 -0.37 -6.23
CA VAL A 61 -7.58 -0.18 -7.31
C VAL A 61 -7.73 -1.22 -8.41
N ALA A 62 -7.36 -0.87 -9.63
CA ALA A 62 -7.23 -1.78 -10.76
C ALA A 62 -5.76 -1.88 -11.18
N VAL A 63 -5.31 -3.10 -11.43
CA VAL A 63 -3.97 -3.36 -11.95
C VAL A 63 -3.91 -2.91 -13.41
N MET A 64 -2.88 -2.13 -13.75
CA MET A 64 -2.64 -1.72 -15.14
C MET A 64 -2.11 -2.90 -15.95
N PRO A 65 -2.37 -2.94 -17.27
CA PRO A 65 -1.73 -3.92 -18.16
C PRO A 65 -0.21 -3.90 -17.95
N GLU A 66 0.40 -5.08 -17.90
CA GLU A 66 1.84 -5.26 -17.67
C GLU A 66 2.35 -4.69 -16.32
N GLY A 67 1.45 -4.42 -15.37
CA GLY A 67 1.83 -3.81 -14.08
C GLY A 67 2.85 -4.62 -13.30
N ILE A 68 2.70 -5.94 -13.27
CA ILE A 68 3.64 -6.81 -12.56
C ILE A 68 4.98 -6.93 -13.30
N GLU A 69 4.96 -7.01 -14.63
CA GLU A 69 6.16 -7.07 -15.47
C GLU A 69 6.98 -5.79 -15.36
N ARG A 70 6.32 -4.64 -15.18
CA ARG A 70 6.99 -3.35 -14.94
C ARG A 70 7.70 -3.32 -13.61
N LEU A 71 7.14 -3.92 -12.57
CA LEU A 71 7.79 -4.06 -11.26
C LEU A 71 8.90 -5.11 -11.28
N ASP A 72 8.71 -6.21 -11.98
CA ASP A 72 9.65 -7.33 -12.03
C ASP A 72 11.05 -6.93 -12.52
N LYS A 73 11.14 -5.96 -13.44
CA LYS A 73 12.42 -5.39 -13.93
C LYS A 73 13.36 -4.91 -12.81
N TRP A 74 12.81 -4.62 -11.64
CA TRP A 74 13.55 -4.05 -10.51
C TRP A 74 13.87 -5.07 -9.42
N THR A 75 13.26 -6.26 -9.48
CA THR A 75 13.32 -7.28 -8.41
C THR A 75 14.71 -7.90 -8.23
N ASP A 76 15.54 -7.89 -9.26
CA ASP A 76 16.92 -8.39 -9.17
C ASP A 76 17.82 -7.48 -8.34
N ARG A 77 17.46 -6.20 -8.19
CA ARG A 77 18.30 -5.17 -7.58
C ARG A 77 17.74 -4.55 -6.31
N HIS A 78 16.43 -4.65 -6.11
CA HIS A 78 15.73 -3.99 -5.02
C HIS A 78 14.75 -4.94 -4.34
N ASP A 79 14.69 -4.90 -3.02
CA ASP A 79 13.79 -5.74 -2.22
C ASP A 79 12.47 -5.05 -1.88
N GLY A 80 12.37 -3.74 -2.06
CA GLY A 80 11.14 -2.94 -1.89
C GLY A 80 10.95 -2.00 -3.07
N ILE A 81 9.80 -2.07 -3.75
CA ILE A 81 9.53 -1.35 -4.99
C ILE A 81 8.12 -0.77 -4.91
N GLN A 82 8.00 0.51 -5.15
CA GLN A 82 6.73 1.22 -5.27
C GLN A 82 6.54 1.67 -6.72
N GLY A 83 5.54 1.12 -7.39
CA GLY A 83 5.11 1.62 -8.70
C GLY A 83 4.32 2.92 -8.57
N SER A 84 4.36 3.73 -9.61
CA SER A 84 3.50 4.92 -9.73
C SER A 84 2.05 4.51 -9.97
N ARG A 85 1.12 5.43 -9.68
CA ARG A 85 -0.31 5.17 -9.74
C ARG A 85 -1.04 6.34 -10.40
N TYR A 86 -2.17 6.03 -11.03
CA TYR A 86 -3.14 7.02 -11.44
C TYR A 86 -4.25 7.16 -10.40
N ASP A 87 -4.72 8.39 -10.19
CA ASP A 87 -5.97 8.65 -9.47
C ASP A 87 -7.17 8.25 -10.34
N TYR A 88 -8.35 8.30 -9.78
CA TYR A 88 -9.61 7.95 -10.45
C TYR A 88 -9.83 8.71 -11.77
N ASP A 89 -9.50 9.99 -11.80
CA ASP A 89 -9.61 10.87 -12.97
C ASP A 89 -8.49 10.67 -14.02
N GLY A 90 -7.54 9.76 -13.75
CA GLY A 90 -6.38 9.52 -14.60
C GLY A 90 -5.21 10.49 -14.36
N GLY A 91 -5.37 11.41 -13.44
CA GLY A 91 -4.28 12.28 -12.98
C GLY A 91 -3.25 11.55 -12.11
N PRO A 92 -2.12 12.20 -11.83
CA PRO A 92 -1.10 11.61 -10.96
C PRO A 92 -1.60 11.50 -9.53
N PHE A 93 -1.27 10.40 -8.87
CA PHE A 93 -1.64 10.18 -7.48
C PHE A 93 -0.51 10.61 -6.54
N TYR A 94 -0.81 11.52 -5.61
CA TYR A 94 0.18 12.28 -4.84
C TYR A 94 0.64 11.62 -3.52
N TRP A 95 0.32 10.36 -3.28
CA TRP A 95 0.63 9.70 -2.00
C TRP A 95 2.00 9.01 -1.98
N GLN A 96 2.88 9.40 -2.85
CA GLN A 96 4.29 9.01 -2.80
C GLN A 96 5.08 10.15 -2.16
N TYR A 97 5.79 9.86 -1.08
CA TYR A 97 6.50 10.87 -0.32
C TYR A 97 7.73 10.31 0.39
N ASP A 98 8.70 11.17 0.61
CA ASP A 98 9.74 10.98 1.60
C ASP A 98 9.21 11.36 2.99
N PHE A 99 9.74 10.75 4.03
CA PHE A 99 9.33 11.03 5.38
C PHE A 99 10.35 11.96 6.07
N ILE A 100 9.94 13.17 6.41
CA ILE A 100 10.79 14.10 7.16
C ILE A 100 10.73 13.68 8.63
N VAL A 101 11.62 12.76 9.01
CA VAL A 101 11.65 12.10 10.32
C VAL A 101 11.59 13.07 11.51
N PRO A 102 12.41 14.15 11.57
CA PRO A 102 12.39 15.06 12.73
C PRO A 102 11.06 15.77 12.95
N LEU A 103 10.26 15.89 11.88
CA LEU A 103 8.98 16.59 11.92
C LEU A 103 7.78 15.62 11.89
N GLY A 104 8.01 14.35 11.61
CA GLY A 104 6.94 13.36 11.41
C GLY A 104 6.00 13.73 10.25
N ILE A 105 6.52 14.37 9.19
CA ILE A 105 5.73 14.93 8.09
C ILE A 105 6.06 14.20 6.80
N PRO A 106 5.04 13.70 6.04
CA PRO A 106 5.24 13.25 4.67
C PRO A 106 5.57 14.42 3.75
N ASN A 107 6.61 14.27 2.92
CA ASN A 107 7.00 15.24 1.91
C ASN A 107 6.75 14.64 0.52
N PRO A 108 5.73 15.11 -0.22
CA PRO A 108 5.37 14.55 -1.52
C PRO A 108 6.55 14.57 -2.50
N ILE A 109 6.72 13.48 -3.24
CA ILE A 109 7.74 13.36 -4.28
C ILE A 109 7.19 13.98 -5.56
N ALA A 110 7.94 14.94 -6.11
CA ALA A 110 7.56 15.55 -7.38
C ALA A 110 7.62 14.52 -8.53
N PRO A 111 6.74 14.60 -9.54
CA PRO A 111 6.74 13.70 -10.69
C PRO A 111 8.07 13.59 -11.45
N ALA A 112 8.90 14.64 -11.39
CA ALA A 112 10.21 14.69 -12.07
C ALA A 112 11.39 14.17 -11.22
N ALA A 113 11.14 13.57 -10.04
CA ALA A 113 12.18 13.29 -9.05
C ALA A 113 12.98 11.98 -9.29
N PHE A 114 12.77 11.29 -10.41
CA PHE A 114 13.34 9.95 -10.64
C PHE A 114 14.82 9.95 -11.10
N GLY A 115 15.32 11.07 -11.57
CA GLY A 115 16.71 11.24 -12.00
C GLY A 115 17.15 10.30 -13.15
N PRO A 116 18.45 10.29 -13.50
CA PRO A 116 18.98 9.47 -14.58
C PRO A 116 18.90 7.96 -14.34
N ALA A 117 18.82 7.53 -13.07
CA ALA A 117 18.71 6.11 -12.72
C ALA A 117 17.32 5.52 -13.03
N GLY A 118 16.33 6.36 -13.34
CA GLY A 118 14.96 5.94 -13.59
C GLY A 118 14.18 5.53 -12.34
N TYR A 119 14.71 5.75 -11.14
CA TYR A 119 14.06 5.50 -9.85
C TYR A 119 14.55 6.47 -8.79
N ARG A 120 13.82 6.53 -7.68
CA ARG A 120 14.24 7.26 -6.48
C ARG A 120 14.21 6.34 -5.26
N VAL A 121 15.24 6.40 -4.43
CA VAL A 121 15.24 5.72 -3.11
C VAL A 121 14.26 6.45 -2.19
N MET A 122 13.47 5.67 -1.46
CA MET A 122 12.48 6.14 -0.50
C MET A 122 12.78 5.64 0.91
N ASP A 123 12.21 6.33 1.89
CA ASP A 123 12.18 5.90 3.28
C ASP A 123 10.79 5.38 3.72
N THR A 124 9.87 5.22 2.78
CA THR A 124 8.54 4.67 2.99
C THR A 124 8.11 3.73 1.86
N LEU A 125 7.04 2.98 2.09
CA LEU A 125 6.28 2.22 1.09
C LEU A 125 4.80 2.44 1.36
N CYS A 126 3.99 2.42 0.30
CA CYS A 126 2.54 2.47 0.43
C CYS A 126 1.96 1.08 0.15
N PHE A 127 0.99 0.65 0.95
CA PHE A 127 0.31 -0.63 0.71
C PHE A 127 -0.62 -0.61 -0.50
N GLU A 128 -0.87 0.53 -1.07
CA GLU A 128 -1.53 0.62 -2.36
C GLU A 128 -0.49 0.50 -3.49
N GLY A 129 -0.09 -0.74 -3.79
CA GLY A 129 0.82 -1.10 -4.86
C GLY A 129 2.29 -1.32 -4.47
N GLY A 130 2.60 -1.36 -3.19
CA GLY A 130 3.94 -1.72 -2.73
C GLY A 130 4.27 -3.19 -2.99
N LEU A 131 5.38 -3.45 -3.63
CA LEU A 131 5.96 -4.78 -3.83
C LEU A 131 7.17 -4.94 -2.92
N PHE A 132 7.20 -5.97 -2.09
CA PHE A 132 8.33 -6.22 -1.21
C PHE A 132 8.67 -7.70 -1.10
N ARG A 133 9.97 -7.98 -0.95
CA ARG A 133 10.52 -9.33 -0.87
C ARG A 133 10.30 -9.92 0.52
N ARG A 134 10.21 -11.24 0.58
CA ARG A 134 10.05 -12.04 1.79
C ARG A 134 11.08 -11.70 2.89
N ASN A 135 12.33 -11.43 2.53
CA ASN A 135 13.39 -11.08 3.47
C ASN A 135 13.07 -9.82 4.30
N ILE A 136 12.26 -8.91 3.79
CA ILE A 136 11.80 -7.73 4.56
C ILE A 136 10.92 -8.21 5.71
N VAL A 137 9.93 -9.08 5.45
CA VAL A 137 9.08 -9.67 6.50
C VAL A 137 9.93 -10.42 7.54
N GLU A 138 10.93 -11.16 7.09
CA GLU A 138 11.85 -11.91 7.98
C GLU A 138 12.66 -10.98 8.90
N LYS A 139 13.06 -9.81 8.42
CA LYS A 139 13.86 -8.84 9.18
C LYS A 139 13.05 -7.96 10.11
N ILE A 140 11.87 -7.50 9.67
CA ILE A 140 11.08 -6.50 10.42
C ILE A 140 9.73 -7.02 10.91
N GLY A 141 9.36 -8.25 10.59
CA GLY A 141 8.07 -8.85 10.93
C GLY A 141 6.94 -8.41 10.00
N LEU A 142 5.73 -8.83 10.34
CA LEU A 142 4.50 -8.49 9.62
C LEU A 142 4.11 -7.00 9.81
N PRO A 143 3.29 -6.43 8.90
CA PRO A 143 2.63 -5.16 9.14
C PRO A 143 1.87 -5.17 10.47
N ASP A 144 1.89 -4.04 11.19
CA ASP A 144 1.32 -3.95 12.54
C ASP A 144 -0.21 -3.74 12.49
N PRO A 145 -1.03 -4.74 12.88
CA PRO A 145 -2.49 -4.65 12.81
C PRO A 145 -3.08 -3.63 13.80
N ARG A 146 -2.31 -3.17 14.81
CA ARG A 146 -2.77 -2.23 15.84
C ARG A 146 -3.06 -0.84 15.27
N PHE A 147 -2.55 -0.53 14.08
CA PHE A 147 -2.88 0.72 13.40
C PHE A 147 -4.36 0.80 13.03
N PHE A 148 -4.99 -0.30 12.71
CA PHE A 148 -6.36 -0.43 12.23
C PHE A 148 -6.55 0.20 10.84
N ILE A 149 -6.29 1.50 10.70
CA ILE A 149 -6.33 2.26 9.43
C ILE A 149 -5.42 3.49 9.53
N TYR A 150 -4.78 3.88 8.43
CA TYR A 150 -3.84 4.99 8.26
C TYR A 150 -2.49 4.81 8.99
N TRP A 151 -1.44 5.19 8.29
CA TRP A 151 -0.05 5.22 8.75
C TRP A 151 0.61 3.84 8.96
N ASP A 152 -0.12 2.77 8.79
CA ASP A 152 0.40 1.40 8.87
C ASP A 152 1.41 1.11 7.75
N ASP A 153 1.09 1.52 6.53
CA ASP A 153 1.94 1.46 5.34
C ASP A 153 3.20 2.32 5.50
N THR A 154 3.03 3.58 5.90
CA THR A 154 4.12 4.52 6.14
C THR A 154 5.08 3.97 7.19
N MET A 155 4.57 3.47 8.30
CA MET A 155 5.39 2.91 9.36
C MET A 155 6.08 1.63 8.93
N TYR A 156 5.40 0.75 8.20
CA TYR A 156 6.00 -0.46 7.67
C TYR A 156 7.10 -0.14 6.67
N GLY A 157 6.84 0.76 5.74
CA GLY A 157 7.81 1.24 4.76
C GLY A 157 9.03 1.89 5.40
N TYR A 158 8.82 2.72 6.44
CA TYR A 158 9.92 3.30 7.20
C TYR A 158 10.78 2.24 7.89
N ARG A 159 10.18 1.22 8.49
CA ARG A 159 10.93 0.10 9.06
C ARG A 159 11.68 -0.70 7.99
N ALA A 160 11.06 -0.91 6.83
CA ALA A 160 11.70 -1.54 5.69
C ALA A 160 12.92 -0.74 5.20
N SER A 161 12.84 0.59 5.19
CA SER A 161 13.97 1.45 4.79
C SER A 161 15.20 1.35 5.71
N LYS A 162 15.05 0.79 6.92
CA LYS A 162 16.18 0.54 7.84
C LYS A 162 16.93 -0.75 7.53
N VAL A 163 16.37 -1.63 6.72
CA VAL A 163 16.93 -2.95 6.39
C VAL A 163 17.15 -3.18 4.91
N THR A 164 16.63 -2.27 4.07
CA THR A 164 16.80 -2.26 2.62
C THR A 164 16.71 -0.81 2.11
N ASN A 165 16.86 -0.61 0.80
CA ASN A 165 16.66 0.68 0.14
C ASN A 165 15.42 0.60 -0.77
N PRO A 166 14.20 0.84 -0.25
CA PRO A 166 13.00 0.85 -1.08
C PRO A 166 13.10 1.92 -2.14
N ILE A 167 12.55 1.66 -3.30
CA ILE A 167 12.54 2.59 -4.42
C ILE A 167 11.11 2.88 -4.88
N VAL A 168 10.91 4.07 -5.43
CA VAL A 168 9.77 4.39 -6.28
C VAL A 168 10.22 4.46 -7.73
N VAL A 169 9.38 3.93 -8.62
CA VAL A 169 9.60 3.93 -10.08
C VAL A 169 8.49 4.68 -10.80
N PRO A 170 8.79 5.31 -11.96
CA PRO A 170 7.80 6.07 -12.72
C PRO A 170 6.76 5.19 -13.42
N ASP A 171 7.04 3.89 -13.54
CA ASP A 171 6.11 2.96 -14.18
C ASP A 171 4.77 2.94 -13.46
N VAL A 172 3.69 3.28 -14.17
CA VAL A 172 2.34 3.25 -13.61
C VAL A 172 1.83 1.81 -13.61
N VAL A 173 1.52 1.31 -12.43
CA VAL A 173 1.14 -0.10 -12.22
C VAL A 173 -0.30 -0.27 -11.71
N LEU A 174 -0.87 0.77 -11.13
CA LEU A 174 -2.24 0.77 -10.59
C LEU A 174 -3.00 2.03 -11.01
N ARG A 175 -4.33 1.93 -11.01
CA ARG A 175 -5.25 3.05 -11.10
C ARG A 175 -6.33 2.88 -10.06
N ARG A 176 -6.70 3.96 -9.37
CA ARG A 176 -7.85 3.96 -8.47
C ARG A 176 -9.14 3.81 -9.24
N THR A 177 -10.08 3.04 -8.68
CA THR A 177 -11.41 2.80 -9.28
C THR A 177 -12.50 3.66 -8.68
N ARG A 178 -12.19 4.38 -7.58
CA ARG A 178 -13.14 5.24 -6.87
C ARG A 178 -12.56 6.61 -6.62
N GLU A 179 -13.42 7.61 -6.72
CA GLU A 179 -13.11 8.98 -6.32
C GLU A 179 -12.92 9.06 -4.80
N ILE A 180 -11.84 9.71 -4.37
CA ILE A 180 -11.71 10.13 -2.98
C ILE A 180 -12.39 11.51 -2.88
N GLY A 181 -13.41 11.61 -2.03
CA GLY A 181 -14.05 12.89 -1.74
C GLY A 181 -13.03 13.90 -1.23
N ASN A 182 -12.76 14.92 -2.03
CA ASN A 182 -11.86 16.02 -1.70
C ASN A 182 -12.67 17.27 -1.38
N TRP A 183 -12.24 17.99 -0.35
CA TRP A 183 -12.67 19.36 -0.13
C TRP A 183 -11.64 20.29 -0.77
N ASP A 184 -12.06 21.08 -1.72
CA ASP A 184 -11.23 22.15 -2.28
C ASP A 184 -11.41 23.40 -1.42
N ILE A 185 -10.37 23.76 -0.67
CA ILE A 185 -10.34 25.03 0.06
C ILE A 185 -9.26 25.88 -0.58
N ALA A 186 -9.66 26.90 -1.32
CA ALA A 186 -8.78 27.91 -1.92
C ALA A 186 -7.67 27.35 -2.82
N GLY A 187 -7.95 26.28 -3.60
CA GLY A 187 -6.99 25.68 -4.53
C GLY A 187 -5.99 24.73 -3.87
N VAL A 188 -6.10 24.48 -2.58
CA VAL A 188 -5.32 23.47 -1.88
C VAL A 188 -6.17 22.21 -1.72
N ARG A 189 -5.77 21.12 -2.39
CA ARG A 189 -6.42 19.81 -2.27
C ARG A 189 -6.22 19.27 -0.86
N GLN A 190 -7.23 19.38 0.00
CA GLN A 190 -7.23 18.75 1.30
C GLN A 190 -8.04 17.45 1.25
N LEU A 191 -7.39 16.34 1.57
CA LEU A 191 -8.01 15.03 1.77
C LEU A 191 -8.79 15.03 3.07
N ASN A 192 -10.08 15.38 3.09
CA ASN A 192 -10.79 15.35 4.37
C ASN A 192 -12.32 15.36 4.31
N SER A 193 -12.93 14.41 3.66
CA SER A 193 -14.25 13.96 4.09
C SER A 193 -14.13 12.71 4.98
N THR A 194 -13.29 12.77 6.00
CA THR A 194 -13.07 11.61 6.88
C THR A 194 -14.07 11.63 8.04
N SER A 195 -14.57 10.43 8.38
CA SER A 195 -15.39 10.22 9.58
C SER A 195 -14.61 10.54 10.86
N ASP A 196 -15.30 10.78 11.97
CA ASP A 196 -14.67 11.00 13.26
C ASP A 196 -13.83 9.79 13.72
N MET A 197 -14.24 8.58 13.36
CA MET A 197 -13.46 7.37 13.56
C MET A 197 -12.12 7.43 12.83
N ASN A 198 -12.11 7.84 11.57
CA ASN A 198 -10.89 7.99 10.79
C ASN A 198 -9.98 9.07 11.38
N ARG A 199 -10.53 10.21 11.78
CA ARG A 199 -9.78 11.30 12.45
C ARG A 199 -9.13 10.81 13.74
N TYR A 200 -9.87 10.03 14.55
CA TYR A 200 -9.33 9.41 15.75
C TYR A 200 -8.11 8.54 15.42
N HIS A 201 -8.22 7.64 14.43
CA HIS A 201 -7.10 6.76 14.06
C HIS A 201 -5.91 7.54 13.49
N ILE A 202 -6.14 8.55 12.65
CA ILE A 202 -5.08 9.43 12.13
C ILE A 202 -4.27 10.05 13.27
N MET A 203 -4.95 10.64 14.24
CA MET A 203 -4.28 11.33 15.35
C MET A 203 -3.62 10.36 16.33
N ARG A 204 -4.31 9.27 16.68
CA ARG A 204 -3.75 8.21 17.54
C ARG A 204 -2.47 7.64 16.93
N ASN A 205 -2.51 7.31 15.66
CA ASN A 205 -1.39 6.65 14.98
C ASN A 205 -0.21 7.60 14.78
N ARG A 206 -0.45 8.89 14.57
CA ARG A 206 0.62 9.91 14.60
C ARG A 206 1.34 9.95 15.96
N GLY A 207 0.58 9.94 17.05
CA GLY A 207 1.15 9.85 18.41
C GLY A 207 1.92 8.55 18.62
N TYR A 208 1.44 7.44 18.08
CA TYR A 208 2.11 6.15 18.14
C TYR A 208 3.45 6.16 17.37
N MET A 209 3.44 6.72 16.16
CA MET A 209 4.64 6.87 15.34
C MET A 209 5.68 7.80 16.00
N ALA A 210 5.25 8.91 16.57
CA ALA A 210 6.16 9.86 17.25
C ALA A 210 7.03 9.17 18.31
N ARG A 211 6.52 8.14 19.00
CA ARG A 211 7.29 7.35 19.97
C ARG A 211 8.38 6.48 19.33
N TYR A 212 8.31 6.22 18.03
CA TYR A 212 9.33 5.48 17.31
C TYR A 212 10.51 6.35 16.87
N PHE A 213 10.29 7.66 16.80
CA PHE A 213 11.29 8.63 16.33
C PHE A 213 11.97 9.40 17.48
N MET A 214 11.48 9.24 18.69
CA MET A 214 12.10 9.76 19.91
C MET A 214 12.93 8.71 20.64
#